data_f48f25d50d76cc1a792248c7e43fc1b6
#
_entry.id   f48f25d50d76cc1a792248c7e43fc1b6
#
_cell.length_a   1.000
_cell.length_b   1.000
_cell.length_c   1.000
_cell.angle_alpha   90.00
_cell.angle_beta   90.00
_cell.angle_gamma   90.00
#
_symmetry.space_group_name_H-M   'P 1'
#
loop_
_entity.id
_entity.type
_entity.pdbx_description
1 polymer ?
#
loop_
_entity_poly.entity_id
_entity_poly.type
_entity_poly.pdbx_seq_one_letter_code
_entity_poly.pdbx_strand_id
1 'polypeptide(L)'
;FRRVLFRSIKDKVRIIAENGDWIAFVPYAARYPFEIHIAPKKPVADLTELTSSQVDTFPSIAKEVFTRLDGLFGIEMPYMAGWHQAPVSTGRDLLRLHFQITSVRPAPGKLKYLAGSESMMGAFVMDKSPEQSAEELRSVRIEKAL
;
A
#
# COMPACT_ATOMS: atom_id res chain seq x y z
N PHE A 1 10.63 -5.55 -6.47
CA PHE A 1 10.05 -5.21 -5.15
C PHE A 1 11.11 -4.73 -4.15
N ARG A 2 12.23 -5.45 -3.95
CA ARG A 2 13.29 -5.09 -3.00
C ARG A 2 13.83 -3.66 -3.20
N ARG A 3 14.10 -3.23 -4.44
CA ARG A 3 14.57 -1.87 -4.76
C ARG A 3 13.53 -0.78 -4.47
N VAL A 4 12.26 -1.06 -4.69
CA VAL A 4 11.14 -0.11 -4.46
C VAL A 4 10.98 0.17 -2.97
N LEU A 5 10.99 -0.86 -2.14
CA LEU A 5 10.88 -0.72 -0.69
C LEU A 5 12.09 0.06 -0.11
N PHE A 6 13.31 -0.26 -0.53
CA PHE A 6 14.51 0.46 -0.06
C PHE A 6 14.50 1.95 -0.43
N ARG A 7 14.07 2.30 -1.65
CA ARG A 7 13.89 3.71 -2.03
C ARG A 7 12.85 4.40 -1.17
N SER A 8 11.69 3.78 -0.95
CA SER A 8 10.62 4.36 -0.14
C SER A 8 11.06 4.59 1.31
N ILE A 9 11.81 3.66 1.89
CA ILE A 9 12.35 3.80 3.26
C ILE A 9 13.39 4.93 3.33
N LYS A 10 14.27 5.05 2.33
CA LYS A 10 15.32 6.06 2.30
C LYS A 10 14.76 7.48 2.12
N ASP A 11 13.87 7.64 1.17
CA ASP A 11 13.35 8.97 0.78
C ASP A 11 12.21 9.44 1.69
N LYS A 12 11.56 8.54 2.43
CA LYS A 12 10.42 8.75 3.35
C LYS A 12 9.19 9.49 2.78
N VAL A 13 9.30 10.08 1.61
CA VAL A 13 8.23 10.90 0.99
C VAL A 13 6.96 10.11 0.66
N ARG A 14 7.08 8.79 0.45
CA ARG A 14 5.97 7.91 0.11
C ARG A 14 5.46 7.05 1.29
N ILE A 15 6.03 7.21 2.48
CA ILE A 15 5.57 6.51 3.68
C ILE A 15 4.29 7.17 4.18
N ILE A 16 3.27 6.36 4.48
CA ILE A 16 1.97 6.81 4.98
C ILE A 16 1.90 6.61 6.49
N ALA A 17 2.30 5.44 6.95
CA ALA A 17 2.27 5.03 8.35
C ALA A 17 3.37 4.01 8.64
N GLU A 18 3.78 3.90 9.89
CA GLU A 18 4.67 2.85 10.35
C GLU A 18 4.46 2.55 11.83
N ASN A 19 4.73 1.31 12.22
CA ASN A 19 4.83 0.90 13.62
C ASN A 19 6.15 0.12 13.86
N GLY A 20 6.27 -0.59 14.95
CA GLY A 20 7.48 -1.36 15.28
C GLY A 20 7.88 -2.34 14.17
N ASP A 21 6.93 -3.08 13.63
CA ASP A 21 7.16 -4.21 12.73
C ASP A 21 6.80 -3.94 11.27
N TRP A 22 5.94 -2.96 10.98
CA TRP A 22 5.36 -2.74 9.66
C TRP A 22 5.58 -1.34 9.14
N ILE A 23 5.56 -1.21 7.81
CA ILE A 23 5.61 0.05 7.09
C ILE A 23 4.56 0.05 5.98
N ALA A 24 3.76 1.12 5.91
CA ALA A 24 2.79 1.37 4.84
C ALA A 24 3.28 2.49 3.94
N PHE A 25 3.25 2.28 2.63
CA PHE A 25 3.77 3.24 1.65
C PHE A 25 3.06 3.15 0.31
N VAL A 26 3.07 4.24 -0.47
CA VAL A 26 2.68 4.22 -1.88
C VAL A 26 3.88 3.75 -2.71
N PRO A 27 3.77 2.69 -3.52
CA PRO A 27 4.88 2.21 -4.34
C PRO A 27 5.25 3.25 -5.42
N TYR A 28 6.53 3.33 -5.79
CA TYR A 28 7.01 4.25 -6.84
C TYR A 28 6.29 4.05 -8.17
N ALA A 29 6.04 2.79 -8.54
CA ALA A 29 5.33 2.42 -9.77
C ALA A 29 3.88 2.02 -9.45
N ALA A 30 3.17 2.87 -8.70
CA ALA A 30 1.76 2.66 -8.42
C ALA A 30 0.95 2.63 -9.72
N ARG A 31 0.01 1.70 -9.82
CA ARG A 31 -0.89 1.52 -10.97
C ARG A 31 -2.27 2.14 -10.74
N TYR A 32 -2.59 2.41 -9.47
CA TYR A 32 -3.85 3.01 -9.05
C TYR A 32 -3.58 4.25 -8.20
N PRO A 33 -4.49 5.24 -8.21
CA PRO A 33 -4.30 6.53 -7.52
C PRO A 33 -3.92 6.41 -6.04
N PHE A 34 -4.50 5.42 -5.37
CA PHE A 34 -4.22 5.10 -3.97
C PHE A 34 -3.88 3.60 -3.84
N GLU A 35 -2.82 3.19 -4.52
CA GLU A 35 -2.21 1.90 -4.31
C GLU A 35 -1.29 1.98 -3.09
N ILE A 36 -1.54 1.13 -2.10
CA ILE A 36 -0.79 1.11 -0.85
C ILE A 36 -0.25 -0.29 -0.62
N HIS A 37 1.02 -0.37 -0.24
CA HIS A 37 1.63 -1.60 0.22
C HIS A 37 1.93 -1.50 1.71
N ILE A 38 1.52 -2.51 2.49
CA ILE A 38 1.93 -2.71 3.88
C ILE A 38 2.88 -3.89 3.89
N ALA A 39 4.13 -3.65 4.30
CA ALA A 39 5.16 -4.68 4.30
C ALA A 39 5.85 -4.78 5.67
N PRO A 40 6.29 -5.97 6.09
CA PRO A 40 7.07 -6.11 7.30
C PRO A 40 8.45 -5.46 7.13
N LYS A 41 8.91 -4.73 8.15
CA LYS A 41 10.24 -4.10 8.18
C LYS A 41 11.34 -5.15 8.10
N LYS A 42 11.19 -6.24 8.84
CA LYS A 42 12.01 -7.46 8.67
C LYS A 42 11.38 -8.29 7.54
N PRO A 43 12.09 -8.52 6.44
CA PRO A 43 11.53 -9.26 5.32
C PRO A 43 11.24 -10.71 5.69
N VAL A 44 10.04 -11.15 5.35
CA VAL A 44 9.61 -12.56 5.37
C VAL A 44 9.06 -12.92 3.99
N ALA A 45 9.07 -14.19 3.65
CA ALA A 45 8.63 -14.65 2.34
C ALA A 45 7.11 -14.84 2.27
N ASP A 46 6.50 -15.34 3.33
CA ASP A 46 5.06 -15.63 3.39
C ASP A 46 4.49 -15.47 4.82
N LEU A 47 3.19 -15.73 4.94
CA LEU A 47 2.46 -15.59 6.21
C LEU A 47 2.94 -16.54 7.30
N THR A 48 3.50 -17.70 6.95
CA THR A 48 3.95 -18.71 7.93
C THR A 48 5.26 -18.29 8.60
N GLU A 49 6.02 -17.38 8.01
CA GLU A 49 7.26 -16.86 8.57
C GLU A 49 7.07 -15.61 9.47
N LEU A 50 5.82 -15.13 9.62
CA LEU A 50 5.55 -14.01 10.51
C LEU A 50 5.80 -14.38 11.97
N THR A 51 6.47 -13.49 12.69
CA THR A 51 6.62 -13.59 14.14
C THR A 51 5.30 -13.21 14.83
N SER A 52 5.11 -13.67 16.10
CA SER A 52 3.94 -13.27 16.89
C SER A 52 3.80 -11.76 16.98
N SER A 53 4.90 -11.01 17.20
CA SER A 53 4.89 -9.55 17.22
C SER A 53 4.37 -8.94 15.90
N GLN A 54 4.80 -9.48 14.75
CA GLN A 54 4.31 -9.02 13.46
C GLN A 54 2.81 -9.31 13.27
N VAL A 55 2.33 -10.48 13.72
CA VAL A 55 0.90 -10.82 13.67
C VAL A 55 0.10 -9.87 14.56
N ASP A 56 0.54 -9.63 15.79
CA ASP A 56 -0.17 -8.81 16.77
C ASP A 56 -0.21 -7.31 16.39
N THR A 57 0.81 -6.83 15.69
CA THR A 57 0.92 -5.41 15.33
C THR A 57 0.35 -5.05 13.95
N PHE A 58 0.07 -6.05 13.08
CA PHE A 58 -0.53 -5.81 11.76
C PHE A 58 -1.90 -5.12 11.81
N PRO A 59 -2.86 -5.52 12.70
CA PRO A 59 -4.18 -4.91 12.72
C PRO A 59 -4.15 -3.39 12.97
N SER A 60 -3.20 -2.91 13.79
CA SER A 60 -3.09 -1.48 14.10
C SER A 60 -2.71 -0.64 12.87
N ILE A 61 -1.72 -1.07 12.11
CA ILE A 61 -1.31 -0.35 10.89
C ILE A 61 -2.34 -0.50 9.76
N ALA A 62 -2.97 -1.66 9.64
CA ALA A 62 -4.03 -1.88 8.66
C ALA A 62 -5.23 -0.97 8.96
N LYS A 63 -5.67 -0.90 10.22
CA LYS A 63 -6.74 0.01 10.65
C LYS A 63 -6.39 1.46 10.33
N GLU A 64 -5.17 1.90 10.64
CA GLU A 64 -4.72 3.25 10.33
C GLU A 64 -4.81 3.56 8.84
N VAL A 65 -4.34 2.65 7.98
CA VAL A 65 -4.36 2.82 6.52
C VAL A 65 -5.80 2.91 5.99
N PHE A 66 -6.69 2.02 6.43
CA PHE A 66 -8.10 2.07 6.03
C PHE A 66 -8.81 3.33 6.52
N THR A 67 -8.55 3.76 7.76
CA THR A 67 -9.09 5.02 8.28
C THR A 67 -8.64 6.23 7.42
N ARG A 68 -7.39 6.23 6.97
CA ARG A 68 -6.90 7.29 6.08
C ARG A 68 -7.56 7.23 4.70
N LEU A 69 -7.78 6.04 4.15
CA LEU A 69 -8.49 5.86 2.88
C LEU A 69 -9.91 6.41 2.96
N ASP A 70 -10.68 6.04 3.97
CA ASP A 70 -12.07 6.49 4.16
C ASP A 70 -12.15 8.00 4.45
N GLY A 71 -11.15 8.54 5.14
CA GLY A 71 -11.08 9.97 5.44
C GLY A 71 -10.70 10.87 4.27
N LEU A 72 -10.18 10.32 3.15
CA LEU A 72 -9.72 11.12 2.00
C LEU A 72 -10.82 12.01 1.40
N PHE A 73 -12.03 11.47 1.26
CA PHE A 73 -13.14 12.15 0.61
C PHE A 73 -14.39 12.20 1.47
N GLY A 74 -14.29 11.82 2.76
CA GLY A 74 -15.42 11.76 3.69
C GLY A 74 -16.46 10.71 3.31
N ILE A 75 -16.07 9.67 2.59
CA ILE A 75 -16.92 8.55 2.15
C ILE A 75 -16.14 7.26 2.22
N GLU A 76 -16.82 6.16 2.45
CA GLU A 76 -16.21 4.83 2.38
C GLU A 76 -15.54 4.62 1.01
N MET A 77 -14.25 4.25 1.04
CA MET A 77 -13.48 4.06 -0.17
C MET A 77 -13.62 2.63 -0.71
N PRO A 78 -14.06 2.46 -1.97
CA PRO A 78 -14.01 1.14 -2.60
C PRO A 78 -12.55 0.71 -2.77
N TYR A 79 -12.21 -0.49 -2.35
CA TYR A 79 -10.87 -1.03 -2.50
C TYR A 79 -10.88 -2.52 -2.84
N MET A 80 -9.78 -2.97 -3.39
CA MET A 80 -9.38 -4.37 -3.47
C MET A 80 -8.15 -4.55 -2.62
N ALA A 81 -8.09 -5.63 -1.86
CA ALA A 81 -6.91 -5.91 -1.03
C ALA A 81 -6.56 -7.40 -1.04
N GLY A 82 -5.27 -7.69 -0.92
CA GLY A 82 -4.79 -9.08 -0.89
C GLY A 82 -3.35 -9.20 -0.43
N TRP A 83 -3.02 -10.37 0.07
CA TRP A 83 -1.66 -10.76 0.41
C TRP A 83 -0.91 -11.25 -0.82
N HIS A 84 0.27 -10.70 -1.02
CA HIS A 84 1.24 -11.16 -1.98
C HIS A 84 2.38 -11.86 -1.24
N GLN A 85 2.64 -13.09 -1.62
CA GLN A 85 3.66 -13.95 -1.01
C GLN A 85 4.74 -14.29 -2.02
N ALA A 86 5.92 -14.66 -1.54
CA ALA A 86 6.96 -15.19 -2.40
C ALA A 86 6.54 -16.55 -3.00
N PRO A 87 7.05 -16.91 -4.18
CA PRO A 87 6.80 -18.23 -4.76
C PRO A 87 7.28 -19.36 -3.84
N VAL A 88 6.59 -20.51 -3.93
CA VAL A 88 6.92 -21.66 -3.09
C VAL A 88 8.26 -22.28 -3.47
N SER A 89 8.62 -22.30 -4.74
CA SER A 89 9.79 -23.06 -5.25
C SER A 89 10.91 -22.16 -5.79
N THR A 90 10.67 -21.38 -6.82
CA THR A 90 11.72 -20.64 -7.54
C THR A 90 11.61 -19.15 -7.31
N GLY A 91 12.74 -18.48 -6.97
CA GLY A 91 12.78 -17.03 -6.77
C GLY A 91 12.17 -16.56 -5.44
N ARG A 92 12.07 -17.46 -4.46
CA ARG A 92 11.53 -17.15 -3.12
C ARG A 92 12.31 -16.04 -2.41
N ASP A 93 13.61 -15.97 -2.60
CA ASP A 93 14.51 -14.96 -2.05
C ASP A 93 14.38 -13.58 -2.72
N LEU A 94 13.75 -13.52 -3.90
CA LEU A 94 13.57 -12.29 -4.67
C LEU A 94 12.30 -11.51 -4.28
N LEU A 95 11.29 -12.21 -3.75
CA LEU A 95 10.01 -11.62 -3.38
C LEU A 95 9.81 -11.63 -1.85
N ARG A 96 8.89 -10.82 -1.39
CA ARG A 96 8.59 -10.64 0.03
C ARG A 96 7.10 -10.53 0.24
N LEU A 97 6.67 -11.01 1.39
CA LEU A 97 5.31 -10.81 1.86
C LEU A 97 4.98 -9.31 1.91
N HIS A 98 3.84 -8.95 1.36
CA HIS A 98 3.24 -7.63 1.56
C HIS A 98 1.72 -7.72 1.37
N PHE A 99 1.01 -6.84 2.02
CA PHE A 99 -0.41 -6.64 1.82
C PHE A 99 -0.59 -5.44 0.89
N GLN A 100 -1.23 -5.67 -0.25
CA GLN A 100 -1.50 -4.65 -1.25
C GLN A 100 -2.96 -4.22 -1.16
N ILE A 101 -3.19 -2.92 -1.18
CA ILE A 101 -4.50 -2.29 -1.24
C ILE A 101 -4.52 -1.41 -2.48
N THR A 102 -5.58 -1.48 -3.26
CA THR A 102 -5.79 -0.62 -4.43
C THR A 102 -7.18 -0.01 -4.40
N SER A 103 -7.29 1.31 -4.63
CA SER A 103 -8.57 1.96 -4.83
C SER A 103 -8.70 2.50 -6.25
N VAL A 104 -9.88 2.31 -6.83
CA VAL A 104 -10.22 2.83 -8.17
C VAL A 104 -10.75 4.27 -8.15
N ARG A 105 -10.82 4.90 -6.97
CA ARG A 105 -11.36 6.26 -6.81
C ARG A 105 -10.24 7.30 -6.73
N PRO A 106 -9.99 8.08 -7.79
CA PRO A 106 -8.95 9.12 -7.77
C PRO A 106 -9.41 10.43 -7.11
N ALA A 107 -10.72 10.70 -7.08
CA ALA A 107 -11.31 11.92 -6.53
C ALA A 107 -12.80 11.70 -6.19
N PRO A 108 -13.45 12.61 -5.44
CA PRO A 108 -14.89 12.55 -5.16
C PRO A 108 -15.71 12.40 -6.44
N GLY A 109 -16.63 11.44 -6.46
CA GLY A 109 -17.51 11.20 -7.62
C GLY A 109 -16.85 10.65 -8.88
N LYS A 110 -15.53 10.38 -8.86
CA LYS A 110 -14.80 9.83 -10.01
C LYS A 110 -14.35 8.40 -9.73
N LEU A 111 -14.40 7.57 -10.77
CA LEU A 111 -13.82 6.23 -10.79
C LEU A 111 -12.77 6.16 -11.90
N LYS A 112 -11.68 5.45 -11.65
CA LYS A 112 -10.69 5.15 -12.67
C LYS A 112 -11.18 3.98 -13.49
N TYR A 113 -11.40 4.21 -14.77
CA TYR A 113 -11.57 3.16 -15.78
C TYR A 113 -10.23 2.92 -16.46
N LEU A 114 -9.91 1.65 -16.70
CA LEU A 114 -8.66 1.32 -17.38
C LEU A 114 -8.69 1.81 -18.84
N ALA A 115 -7.67 2.56 -19.23
CA ALA A 115 -7.45 2.94 -20.62
C ALA A 115 -7.06 1.72 -21.46
N GLY A 116 -7.15 1.83 -22.79
CA GLY A 116 -6.74 0.76 -23.70
C GLY A 116 -5.29 0.34 -23.51
N SER A 117 -4.38 1.27 -23.26
CA SER A 117 -2.98 0.99 -22.94
C SER A 117 -2.79 0.20 -21.64
N GLU A 118 -3.62 0.46 -20.64
CA GLU A 118 -3.58 -0.25 -19.35
C GLU A 118 -4.15 -1.67 -19.49
N SER A 119 -5.30 -1.81 -20.16
CA SER A 119 -5.99 -3.09 -20.32
C SER A 119 -5.28 -4.06 -21.25
N MET A 120 -4.72 -3.55 -22.37
CA MET A 120 -4.16 -4.38 -23.43
C MET A 120 -2.64 -4.53 -23.35
N MET A 121 -1.94 -3.53 -22.83
CA MET A 121 -0.47 -3.47 -22.84
C MET A 121 0.14 -3.42 -21.45
N GLY A 122 -0.66 -3.33 -20.38
CA GLY A 122 -0.16 -3.18 -19.00
C GLY A 122 0.58 -1.86 -18.75
N ALA A 123 0.44 -0.88 -19.63
CA ALA A 123 1.04 0.45 -19.51
C ALA A 123 0.08 1.38 -18.77
N PHE A 124 0.27 1.50 -17.47
CA PHE A 124 -0.59 2.29 -16.59
C PHE A 124 -0.32 3.78 -16.69
N VAL A 125 -1.40 4.57 -16.70
CA VAL A 125 -1.38 6.04 -16.73
C VAL A 125 -1.91 6.56 -15.40
N MET A 126 -1.18 7.51 -14.81
CA MET A 126 -1.51 8.11 -13.52
C MET A 126 -1.66 9.62 -13.64
N ASP A 127 -2.75 10.16 -13.09
CA ASP A 127 -2.99 11.61 -13.03
C ASP A 127 -2.28 12.27 -11.84
N LYS A 128 -1.74 11.47 -10.94
CA LYS A 128 -1.19 11.88 -9.65
C LYS A 128 0.09 11.11 -9.36
N SER A 129 1.11 11.81 -8.86
CA SER A 129 2.34 11.12 -8.45
C SER A 129 2.14 10.28 -7.17
N PRO A 130 2.95 9.23 -6.98
CA PRO A 130 2.93 8.46 -5.73
C PRO A 130 3.20 9.30 -4.48
N GLU A 131 4.03 10.34 -4.61
CA GLU A 131 4.35 11.28 -3.54
C GLU A 131 3.14 12.12 -3.14
N GLN A 132 2.38 12.63 -4.11
CA GLN A 132 1.13 13.36 -3.90
C GLN A 132 0.09 12.47 -3.23
N SER A 133 -0.09 11.24 -3.71
CA SER A 133 -1.01 10.28 -3.09
C SER A 133 -0.65 9.98 -1.63
N ALA A 134 0.64 9.83 -1.33
CA ALA A 134 1.10 9.60 0.05
C ALA A 134 0.89 10.83 0.94
N GLU A 135 1.09 12.04 0.41
CA GLU A 135 0.85 13.29 1.13
C GLU A 135 -0.63 13.47 1.47
N GLU A 136 -1.52 13.23 0.51
CA GLU A 136 -2.96 13.28 0.75
C GLU A 136 -3.39 12.28 1.83
N LEU A 137 -2.90 11.04 1.77
CA LEU A 137 -3.19 10.03 2.80
C LEU A 137 -2.67 10.43 4.18
N ARG A 138 -1.48 11.04 4.27
CA ARG A 138 -0.95 11.55 5.54
C ARG A 138 -1.73 12.73 6.08
N SER A 139 -2.29 13.57 5.22
CA SER A 139 -3.05 14.76 5.63
C SER A 139 -4.38 14.43 6.31
N VAL A 140 -4.90 13.23 6.13
CA VAL A 140 -6.12 12.77 6.82
C VAL A 140 -5.87 12.71 8.32
N ARG A 141 -6.66 13.44 9.09
CA ARG A 141 -6.61 13.40 10.57
C ARG A 141 -7.20 12.07 11.05
N ILE A 142 -6.44 11.37 11.85
CA ILE A 142 -6.89 10.19 12.57
C ILE A 142 -7.21 10.62 13.99
N GLU A 143 -8.46 10.52 14.38
CA GLU A 143 -8.82 10.62 15.78
C GLU A 143 -8.22 9.40 16.49
N LYS A 144 -7.26 9.64 17.37
CA LYS A 144 -6.76 8.58 18.25
C LYS A 144 -7.93 8.17 19.12
N ALA A 145 -8.39 6.95 18.99
CA ALA A 145 -9.27 6.38 20.00
C ALA A 145 -8.55 6.48 21.36
N LEU A 146 -9.19 7.21 22.29
CA LEU A 146 -8.78 7.30 23.69
C LEU A 146 -8.76 5.92 24.33
#